data_07625daadb798dac1021cfb1e5233d3f
#
_entry.id   07625daadb798dac1021cfb1e5233d3f
#
_cell.length_a   1.000
_cell.length_b   1.000
_cell.length_c   1.000
_cell.angle_alpha   90.00
_cell.angle_beta   90.00
_cell.angle_gamma   90.00
#
_symmetry.space_group_name_H-M   'P 1'
#
loop_
_entity.id
_entity.type
_entity.pdbx_description
1 polymer ?
#
loop_
_entity_poly.entity_id
_entity_poly.type
_entity_poly.pdbx_seq_one_letter_code
_entity_poly.pdbx_strand_id
1 'polypeptide(L)'
;MNYLQVCLLTLLLILSGTALAADIGELTAQCDSCHGPQGASSNDDVPTIGGQSWKFIGDTLNSFQVWGRPCIKSLYRHGDTSRPKTDMCKVASGLSDEDIEALSSHYSELPFVAASQEFDASLVAPGAELHEKSCANCHEQGGKVAGIGPRLAGQWVLYMRSTLKYVPTGEHQVPPMMERGLGKFSKEEIDMLMSLYASQQD
;
A
#
# COMPACT_ATOMS: atom_id res chain seq x y z
N MET A 1 -34.27 20.57 47.95
CA MET A 1 -33.43 20.46 46.76
C MET A 1 -33.98 21.42 45.72
N ASN A 2 -33.27 22.51 45.47
CA ASN A 2 -33.76 23.59 44.63
C ASN A 2 -33.62 23.24 43.14
N TYR A 3 -34.66 23.53 42.36
CA TYR A 3 -34.68 23.28 40.90
C TYR A 3 -33.47 23.89 40.15
N LEU A 4 -32.80 24.89 40.74
CA LEU A 4 -31.59 25.50 40.22
C LEU A 4 -30.36 24.53 40.22
N GLN A 5 -30.30 23.58 41.16
CA GLN A 5 -29.21 22.62 41.25
C GLN A 5 -29.36 21.45 40.25
N VAL A 6 -30.59 21.14 39.85
CA VAL A 6 -30.86 20.08 38.86
C VAL A 6 -30.55 20.58 37.45
N CYS A 7 -30.78 21.88 37.14
CA CYS A 7 -30.44 22.46 35.85
C CYS A 7 -28.92 22.61 35.59
N LEU A 8 -28.10 22.77 36.64
CA LEU A 8 -26.64 22.84 36.48
C LEU A 8 -25.97 21.47 36.22
N LEU A 9 -26.60 20.39 36.66
CA LEU A 9 -26.07 19.01 36.44
C LEU A 9 -26.40 18.45 35.06
N THR A 10 -27.41 19.00 34.37
CA THR A 10 -27.79 18.55 33.02
C THR A 10 -27.03 19.29 31.90
N LEU A 11 -26.32 20.37 32.20
CA LEU A 11 -25.57 21.15 31.21
C LEU A 11 -24.11 20.69 31.04
N LEU A 12 -23.64 19.73 31.86
CA LEU A 12 -22.27 19.23 31.81
C LEU A 12 -22.08 17.95 30.95
N LEU A 13 -23.12 17.48 30.27
CA LEU A 13 -23.10 16.18 29.57
C LEU A 13 -23.12 16.28 28.05
N ILE A 14 -22.91 17.45 27.44
CA ILE A 14 -22.91 17.58 25.96
C ILE A 14 -21.59 18.19 25.44
N LEU A 15 -20.46 17.80 26.02
CA LEU A 15 -19.17 17.93 25.34
C LEU A 15 -18.62 16.54 25.04
N SER A 16 -19.44 15.69 24.45
CA SER A 16 -18.91 14.59 23.64
C SER A 16 -18.32 15.23 22.39
N GLY A 17 -17.03 15.53 22.43
CA GLY A 17 -16.29 15.93 21.24
C GLY A 17 -16.49 14.84 20.19
N THR A 18 -17.33 15.10 19.19
CA THR A 18 -17.28 14.33 17.95
C THR A 18 -15.88 14.56 17.39
N ALA A 19 -15.00 13.59 17.51
CA ALA A 19 -13.84 13.53 16.65
C ALA A 19 -14.42 13.53 15.22
N LEU A 20 -14.31 14.67 14.53
CA LEU A 20 -14.65 14.73 13.11
C LEU A 20 -13.65 13.80 12.42
N ALA A 21 -14.13 12.71 11.86
CA ALA A 21 -13.33 11.93 10.92
C ALA A 21 -12.79 12.91 9.87
N ALA A 22 -11.52 12.79 9.51
CA ALA A 22 -10.93 13.64 8.49
C ALA A 22 -11.73 13.51 7.18
N ASP A 23 -11.90 14.61 6.45
CA ASP A 23 -12.57 14.56 5.15
C ASP A 23 -11.77 13.62 4.23
N ILE A 24 -12.44 12.62 3.66
CA ILE A 24 -11.80 11.66 2.74
C ILE A 24 -11.07 12.37 1.60
N GLY A 25 -11.56 13.53 1.15
CA GLY A 25 -10.90 14.35 0.15
C GLY A 25 -9.53 14.88 0.60
N GLU A 26 -9.38 15.27 1.87
CA GLU A 26 -8.09 15.70 2.43
C GLU A 26 -7.13 14.52 2.59
N LEU A 27 -7.64 13.38 3.07
CA LEU A 27 -6.85 12.14 3.22
C LEU A 27 -6.32 11.65 1.87
N THR A 28 -7.19 11.56 0.86
CA THR A 28 -6.80 11.12 -0.48
C THR A 28 -5.85 12.10 -1.15
N ALA A 29 -6.04 13.42 -1.01
CA ALA A 29 -5.12 14.41 -1.54
C ALA A 29 -3.71 14.27 -0.94
N GLN A 30 -3.59 13.88 0.33
CA GLN A 30 -2.30 13.59 0.95
C GLN A 30 -1.63 12.36 0.31
N CYS A 31 -2.36 11.28 0.12
CA CYS A 31 -1.84 10.04 -0.49
C CYS A 31 -1.48 10.28 -1.96
N ASP A 32 -2.38 10.88 -2.73
CA ASP A 32 -2.21 11.19 -4.15
C ASP A 32 -1.02 12.11 -4.42
N SER A 33 -0.62 12.92 -3.43
CA SER A 33 0.56 13.79 -3.56
C SER A 33 1.87 13.03 -3.81
N CYS A 34 1.92 11.74 -3.49
CA CYS A 34 3.03 10.84 -3.82
C CYS A 34 2.60 9.74 -4.79
N HIS A 35 1.43 9.10 -4.54
CA HIS A 35 0.95 7.93 -5.28
C HIS A 35 0.26 8.28 -6.62
N GLY A 36 0.12 9.56 -6.93
CA GLY A 36 -0.58 10.05 -8.13
C GLY A 36 -2.10 10.08 -7.98
N PRO A 37 -2.80 10.78 -8.89
CA PRO A 37 -4.25 10.91 -8.85
C PRO A 37 -4.92 9.54 -8.79
N GLN A 38 -5.87 9.38 -7.87
CA GLN A 38 -6.57 8.11 -7.63
C GLN A 38 -5.63 6.94 -7.27
N GLY A 39 -4.46 7.23 -6.72
CA GLY A 39 -3.47 6.23 -6.38
C GLY A 39 -2.80 5.56 -7.58
N ALA A 40 -2.88 6.14 -8.77
CA ALA A 40 -2.24 5.66 -10.01
C ALA A 40 -0.86 6.31 -10.16
N SER A 41 0.18 5.64 -9.66
CA SER A 41 1.54 6.18 -9.70
C SER A 41 2.14 6.20 -11.09
N SER A 42 2.73 7.33 -11.46
CA SER A 42 3.58 7.48 -12.66
C SER A 42 5.08 7.43 -12.33
N ASN A 43 5.45 7.11 -11.10
CA ASN A 43 6.83 7.09 -10.63
C ASN A 43 7.20 5.67 -10.20
N ASP A 44 8.29 5.15 -10.73
CA ASP A 44 8.71 3.75 -10.59
C ASP A 44 9.15 3.35 -9.17
N ASP A 45 9.51 4.33 -8.34
CA ASP A 45 9.88 4.15 -6.93
C ASP A 45 8.68 4.25 -5.95
N VAL A 46 7.48 4.62 -6.44
CA VAL A 46 6.25 4.76 -5.65
C VAL A 46 5.17 3.83 -6.21
N PRO A 47 4.51 3.01 -5.40
CA PRO A 47 3.54 2.05 -5.91
C PRO A 47 2.22 2.69 -6.35
N THR A 48 1.58 2.07 -7.35
CA THR A 48 0.14 2.22 -7.56
C THR A 48 -0.60 1.54 -6.41
N ILE A 49 -1.52 2.27 -5.77
CA ILE A 49 -2.34 1.82 -4.64
C ILE A 49 -3.83 1.68 -4.99
N GLY A 50 -4.31 2.40 -6.02
CA GLY A 50 -5.65 2.21 -6.56
C GLY A 50 -5.85 0.77 -7.06
N GLY A 51 -7.00 0.17 -6.78
CA GLY A 51 -7.32 -1.20 -7.19
C GLY A 51 -6.59 -2.31 -6.41
N GLN A 52 -5.87 -1.98 -5.34
CA GLN A 52 -5.39 -2.98 -4.38
C GLN A 52 -6.53 -3.41 -3.45
N SER A 53 -6.46 -4.61 -2.85
CA SER A 53 -7.53 -5.04 -1.96
C SER A 53 -7.62 -4.17 -0.71
N TRP A 54 -8.83 -3.94 -0.25
CA TRP A 54 -9.14 -3.25 1.00
C TRP A 54 -8.29 -3.77 2.17
N LYS A 55 -8.25 -5.09 2.34
CA LYS A 55 -7.48 -5.71 3.41
C LYS A 55 -5.97 -5.44 3.28
N PHE A 56 -5.42 -5.52 2.08
CA PHE A 56 -3.99 -5.27 1.87
C PHE A 56 -3.60 -3.82 2.15
N ILE A 57 -4.45 -2.86 1.75
CA ILE A 57 -4.20 -1.44 2.03
C ILE A 57 -4.20 -1.19 3.54
N GLY A 58 -5.23 -1.65 4.26
CA GLY A 58 -5.34 -1.49 5.71
C GLY A 58 -4.19 -2.16 6.46
N ASP A 59 -3.91 -3.43 6.18
CA ASP A 59 -2.78 -4.16 6.79
C ASP A 59 -1.44 -3.46 6.54
N THR A 60 -1.26 -2.89 5.33
CA THR A 60 -0.04 -2.18 4.96
C THR A 60 0.11 -0.87 5.75
N LEU A 61 -0.95 -0.07 5.86
CA LEU A 61 -0.94 1.17 6.65
C LEU A 61 -0.67 0.88 8.13
N ASN A 62 -1.36 -0.11 8.71
CA ASN A 62 -1.09 -0.56 10.08
C ASN A 62 0.36 -1.05 10.27
N SER A 63 0.90 -1.79 9.29
CA SER A 63 2.29 -2.25 9.34
C SER A 63 3.29 -1.10 9.33
N PHE A 64 3.02 -0.01 8.60
CA PHE A 64 3.86 1.19 8.64
C PHE A 64 3.79 1.90 9.99
N GLN A 65 2.63 1.92 10.68
CA GLN A 65 2.49 2.51 12.03
C GLN A 65 3.40 1.83 13.05
N VAL A 66 3.61 0.52 12.92
CA VAL A 66 4.43 -0.30 13.85
C VAL A 66 5.82 -0.61 13.29
N TRP A 67 6.27 0.08 12.25
CA TRP A 67 7.58 -0.09 11.63
C TRP A 67 7.83 -1.50 11.07
N GLY A 68 6.77 -2.20 10.73
CA GLY A 68 6.82 -3.54 10.10
C GLY A 68 7.11 -3.49 8.59
N ARG A 69 7.30 -2.29 8.03
CA ARG A 69 7.71 -2.05 6.64
C ARG A 69 8.80 -0.98 6.59
N PRO A 70 9.67 -0.99 5.56
CA PRO A 70 10.78 -0.04 5.46
C PRO A 70 10.30 1.40 5.25
N CYS A 71 10.80 2.34 6.07
CA CYS A 71 10.46 3.76 6.03
C CYS A 71 11.31 4.51 5.00
N ILE A 72 11.13 4.19 3.72
CA ILE A 72 11.92 4.74 2.62
C ILE A 72 11.49 6.19 2.36
N LYS A 73 12.44 7.13 2.39
CA LYS A 73 12.19 8.54 2.11
C LYS A 73 11.82 8.78 0.65
N SER A 74 10.74 9.50 0.42
CA SER A 74 10.26 9.89 -0.91
C SER A 74 9.97 11.39 -0.99
N LEU A 75 9.96 11.91 -2.20
CA LEU A 75 9.54 13.28 -2.54
C LEU A 75 8.03 13.30 -2.79
N TYR A 76 7.42 14.45 -2.57
CA TYR A 76 6.08 14.73 -3.09
C TYR A 76 6.17 14.92 -4.61
N ARG A 77 5.23 14.32 -5.37
CA ARG A 77 5.22 14.29 -6.84
C ARG A 77 4.13 15.18 -7.43
N HIS A 78 3.08 15.45 -6.66
CA HIS A 78 1.92 16.23 -7.06
C HIS A 78 1.58 17.29 -6.00
N GLY A 79 0.91 18.35 -6.41
CA GLY A 79 0.58 19.47 -5.54
C GLY A 79 1.82 20.27 -5.15
N ASP A 80 1.97 20.60 -3.87
CA ASP A 80 3.16 21.30 -3.37
C ASP A 80 4.36 20.34 -3.24
N THR A 81 5.17 20.31 -4.29
CA THR A 81 6.40 19.49 -4.36
C THR A 81 7.60 20.10 -3.63
N SER A 82 7.48 21.32 -3.09
CA SER A 82 8.54 21.96 -2.31
C SER A 82 8.63 21.44 -0.87
N ARG A 83 7.65 20.65 -0.43
CA ARG A 83 7.62 20.04 0.90
C ARG A 83 8.83 19.12 1.12
N PRO A 84 9.37 19.06 2.36
CA PRO A 84 10.50 18.18 2.66
C PRO A 84 10.11 16.71 2.47
N LYS A 85 11.11 15.89 2.08
CA LYS A 85 10.92 14.42 1.95
C LYS A 85 10.23 13.83 3.19
N THR A 86 9.32 12.90 2.93
CA THR A 86 8.62 12.12 3.96
C THR A 86 8.78 10.62 3.70
N ASP A 87 8.20 9.80 4.54
CA ASP A 87 8.10 8.34 4.38
C ASP A 87 6.73 7.85 4.86
N MET A 88 6.39 6.62 4.49
CA MET A 88 5.09 6.04 4.82
C MET A 88 4.90 5.80 6.32
N CYS A 89 5.96 5.55 7.09
CA CYS A 89 5.84 5.40 8.56
C CYS A 89 5.37 6.71 9.19
N LYS A 90 5.94 7.84 8.75
CA LYS A 90 5.52 9.16 9.24
C LYS A 90 4.11 9.50 8.79
N VAL A 91 3.74 9.17 7.55
CA VAL A 91 2.37 9.41 7.04
C VAL A 91 1.37 8.56 7.82
N ALA A 92 1.61 7.25 7.92
CA ALA A 92 0.69 6.33 8.59
C ALA A 92 0.54 6.61 10.09
N SER A 93 1.60 7.07 10.78
CA SER A 93 1.51 7.41 12.21
C SER A 93 0.54 8.55 12.53
N GLY A 94 0.12 9.32 11.54
CA GLY A 94 -0.86 10.39 11.69
C GLY A 94 -2.31 9.97 11.40
N LEU A 95 -2.54 8.70 11.01
CA LEU A 95 -3.87 8.19 10.65
C LEU A 95 -4.53 7.51 11.86
N SER A 96 -5.80 7.74 12.05
CA SER A 96 -6.67 6.96 12.95
C SER A 96 -7.09 5.63 12.29
N ASP A 97 -7.68 4.74 13.05
CA ASP A 97 -8.23 3.47 12.53
C ASP A 97 -9.36 3.77 11.52
N GLU A 98 -10.18 4.79 11.76
CA GLU A 98 -11.25 5.23 10.89
C GLU A 98 -10.71 5.81 9.56
N ASP A 99 -9.60 6.57 9.61
CA ASP A 99 -8.93 7.08 8.42
C ASP A 99 -8.37 5.93 7.56
N ILE A 100 -7.78 4.92 8.21
CA ILE A 100 -7.25 3.72 7.54
C ILE A 100 -8.38 2.94 6.86
N GLU A 101 -9.51 2.76 7.54
CA GLU A 101 -10.68 2.09 6.98
C GLU A 101 -11.23 2.87 5.77
N ALA A 102 -11.41 4.18 5.90
CA ALA A 102 -11.90 5.05 4.82
C ALA A 102 -10.98 5.04 3.59
N LEU A 103 -9.65 5.16 3.79
CA LEU A 103 -8.66 5.10 2.72
C LEU A 103 -8.63 3.72 2.05
N SER A 104 -8.73 2.65 2.84
CA SER A 104 -8.74 1.27 2.35
C SER A 104 -9.95 0.99 1.47
N SER A 105 -11.13 1.44 1.89
CA SER A 105 -12.36 1.36 1.10
C SER A 105 -12.23 2.16 -0.19
N HIS A 106 -11.83 3.43 -0.09
CA HIS A 106 -11.71 4.33 -1.24
C HIS A 106 -10.80 3.77 -2.33
N TYR A 107 -9.54 3.44 -2.00
CA TYR A 107 -8.58 2.97 -3.01
C TYR A 107 -8.89 1.59 -3.55
N SER A 108 -9.54 0.71 -2.77
CA SER A 108 -9.90 -0.62 -3.25
C SER A 108 -11.01 -0.62 -4.30
N GLU A 109 -11.85 0.41 -4.32
CA GLU A 109 -12.94 0.58 -5.29
C GLU A 109 -12.47 1.21 -6.62
N LEU A 110 -11.26 1.77 -6.65
CA LEU A 110 -10.68 2.38 -7.84
C LEU A 110 -10.14 1.30 -8.80
N PRO A 111 -10.07 1.59 -10.11
CA PRO A 111 -9.39 0.71 -11.04
C PRO A 111 -7.89 0.70 -10.77
N PHE A 112 -7.26 -0.48 -10.90
CA PHE A 112 -5.80 -0.55 -10.92
C PHE A 112 -5.28 -0.04 -12.27
N VAL A 113 -4.36 0.92 -12.23
CA VAL A 113 -3.67 1.42 -13.42
C VAL A 113 -2.28 0.79 -13.48
N ALA A 114 -2.07 -0.06 -14.50
CA ALA A 114 -0.79 -0.76 -14.66
C ALA A 114 0.33 0.22 -15.06
N ALA A 115 1.52 -0.02 -14.53
CA ALA A 115 2.73 0.72 -14.86
C ALA A 115 3.18 0.40 -16.29
N SER A 116 3.43 1.43 -17.10
CA SER A 116 4.12 1.29 -18.37
C SER A 116 5.63 1.31 -18.11
N GLN A 117 6.29 0.16 -18.27
CA GLN A 117 7.72 -0.02 -17.96
C GLN A 117 8.35 -1.08 -18.86
N GLU A 118 9.65 -1.03 -18.98
CA GLU A 118 10.42 -2.03 -19.75
C GLU A 118 10.50 -3.37 -19.00
N PHE A 119 10.57 -4.46 -19.75
CA PHE A 119 10.78 -5.82 -19.24
C PHE A 119 11.50 -6.69 -20.26
N ASP A 120 12.12 -7.77 -19.79
CA ASP A 120 12.73 -8.76 -20.66
C ASP A 120 11.69 -9.83 -21.10
N ALA A 121 11.28 -9.75 -22.37
CA ALA A 121 10.27 -10.64 -22.93
C ALA A 121 10.69 -12.12 -22.88
N SER A 122 11.99 -12.42 -22.90
CA SER A 122 12.51 -13.80 -22.80
C SER A 122 12.31 -14.43 -21.43
N LEU A 123 12.14 -13.61 -20.39
CA LEU A 123 11.96 -14.04 -19.00
C LEU A 123 10.49 -14.18 -18.60
N VAL A 124 9.54 -13.71 -19.43
CA VAL A 124 8.10 -13.71 -19.09
C VAL A 124 7.56 -15.13 -18.94
N ALA A 125 7.82 -16.02 -19.91
CA ALA A 125 7.31 -17.40 -19.86
C ALA A 125 7.90 -18.20 -18.68
N PRO A 126 9.24 -18.24 -18.46
CA PRO A 126 9.79 -18.89 -17.26
C PRO A 126 9.34 -18.22 -15.95
N GLY A 127 9.08 -16.91 -15.93
CA GLY A 127 8.50 -16.19 -14.79
C GLY A 127 7.07 -16.65 -14.48
N ALA A 128 6.27 -16.90 -15.52
CA ALA A 128 4.89 -17.41 -15.34
C ALA A 128 4.89 -18.84 -14.77
N GLU A 129 5.77 -19.72 -15.24
CA GLU A 129 5.92 -21.07 -14.69
C GLU A 129 6.35 -21.04 -13.21
N LEU A 130 7.31 -20.18 -12.88
CA LEU A 130 7.79 -20.01 -11.51
C LEU A 130 6.71 -19.43 -10.59
N HIS A 131 5.96 -18.45 -11.08
CA HIS A 131 4.83 -17.86 -10.37
C HIS A 131 3.77 -18.90 -10.04
N GLU A 132 3.32 -19.67 -11.04
CA GLU A 132 2.30 -20.70 -10.86
C GLU A 132 2.72 -21.72 -9.80
N LYS A 133 3.97 -22.16 -9.84
CA LYS A 133 4.52 -23.15 -8.90
C LYS A 133 4.65 -22.63 -7.48
N SER A 134 4.95 -21.34 -7.28
CA SER A 134 5.45 -20.84 -5.98
C SER A 134 4.66 -19.67 -5.39
N CYS A 135 3.88 -18.95 -6.20
CA CYS A 135 3.26 -17.68 -5.80
C CYS A 135 1.74 -17.68 -5.95
N ALA A 136 1.19 -18.49 -6.87
CA ALA A 136 -0.22 -18.44 -7.30
C ALA A 136 -1.24 -18.67 -6.18
N ASN A 137 -0.88 -19.40 -5.12
CA ASN A 137 -1.79 -19.65 -3.98
C ASN A 137 -2.20 -18.38 -3.22
N CYS A 138 -1.38 -17.33 -3.27
CA CYS A 138 -1.64 -16.05 -2.57
C CYS A 138 -1.73 -14.88 -3.54
N HIS A 139 -1.10 -15.00 -4.72
CA HIS A 139 -1.09 -13.98 -5.78
C HIS A 139 -1.70 -14.57 -7.04
N GLU A 140 -3.03 -14.71 -7.03
CA GLU A 140 -3.80 -15.44 -8.04
C GLU A 140 -3.69 -14.82 -9.45
N GLN A 141 -3.97 -15.65 -10.47
CA GLN A 141 -4.03 -15.24 -11.87
C GLN A 141 -2.77 -14.51 -12.37
N GLY A 142 -1.59 -15.04 -12.09
CA GLY A 142 -0.34 -14.39 -12.49
C GLY A 142 -0.06 -13.10 -11.72
N GLY A 143 -0.64 -12.93 -10.53
CA GLY A 143 -0.53 -11.73 -9.71
C GLY A 143 -1.50 -10.61 -10.10
N LYS A 144 -2.50 -10.87 -10.95
CA LYS A 144 -3.49 -9.86 -11.38
C LYS A 144 -4.58 -9.59 -10.36
N VAL A 145 -4.84 -10.53 -9.46
CA VAL A 145 -5.90 -10.40 -8.47
C VAL A 145 -5.36 -9.82 -7.18
N ALA A 146 -6.01 -8.77 -6.70
CA ALA A 146 -5.82 -8.24 -5.36
C ALA A 146 -6.73 -9.01 -4.38
N GLY A 147 -6.27 -10.16 -3.92
CA GLY A 147 -7.03 -11.07 -3.04
C GLY A 147 -6.38 -11.19 -1.66
N ILE A 148 -5.89 -12.37 -1.32
CA ILE A 148 -5.15 -12.64 -0.08
C ILE A 148 -3.86 -11.81 -0.04
N GLY A 149 -3.11 -11.78 -1.17
CA GLY A 149 -1.95 -10.93 -1.36
C GLY A 149 -2.28 -9.69 -2.21
N PRO A 150 -1.32 -8.76 -2.35
CA PRO A 150 -1.47 -7.63 -3.25
C PRO A 150 -1.49 -8.06 -4.71
N ARG A 151 -2.09 -7.24 -5.56
CA ARG A 151 -1.85 -7.30 -7.01
C ARG A 151 -0.38 -6.94 -7.29
N LEU A 152 0.31 -7.84 -8.00
CA LEU A 152 1.71 -7.68 -8.41
C LEU A 152 1.83 -7.31 -9.89
N ALA A 153 0.94 -7.90 -10.71
CA ALA A 153 0.90 -7.68 -12.15
C ALA A 153 0.61 -6.22 -12.48
N GLY A 154 1.48 -5.61 -13.27
CA GLY A 154 1.42 -4.20 -13.61
C GLY A 154 1.92 -3.24 -12.53
N GLN A 155 2.47 -3.71 -11.42
CA GLN A 155 3.08 -2.86 -10.41
C GLN A 155 4.51 -2.48 -10.82
N TRP A 156 5.00 -1.33 -10.36
CA TRP A 156 6.35 -0.85 -10.60
C TRP A 156 7.41 -1.82 -10.06
N VAL A 157 8.27 -2.33 -10.93
CA VAL A 157 9.33 -3.28 -10.58
C VAL A 157 10.37 -2.65 -9.64
N LEU A 158 10.74 -1.38 -9.88
CA LEU A 158 11.69 -0.71 -9.00
C LEU A 158 11.17 -0.63 -7.56
N TYR A 159 9.88 -0.26 -7.40
CA TYR A 159 9.23 -0.28 -6.08
C TYR A 159 9.26 -1.68 -5.46
N MET A 160 8.84 -2.72 -6.19
CA MET A 160 8.81 -4.09 -5.66
C MET A 160 10.20 -4.53 -5.21
N ARG A 161 11.23 -4.32 -6.03
CA ARG A 161 12.62 -4.65 -5.67
C ARG A 161 13.11 -3.86 -4.47
N SER A 162 12.78 -2.56 -4.41
CA SER A 162 13.21 -1.68 -3.32
C SER A 162 12.67 -2.09 -1.96
N THR A 163 11.51 -2.76 -1.92
CA THR A 163 10.89 -3.23 -0.68
C THR A 163 11.30 -4.67 -0.35
N LEU A 164 11.38 -5.55 -1.34
CA LEU A 164 11.74 -6.96 -1.14
C LEU A 164 13.14 -7.16 -0.57
N LYS A 165 14.09 -6.27 -0.87
CA LYS A 165 15.45 -6.34 -0.32
C LYS A 165 15.51 -6.25 1.21
N TYR A 166 14.47 -5.72 1.85
CA TYR A 166 14.37 -5.60 3.32
C TYR A 166 13.71 -6.81 4.00
N VAL A 167 13.19 -7.78 3.23
CA VAL A 167 12.60 -8.99 3.79
C VAL A 167 13.64 -9.82 4.56
N PRO A 168 14.85 -10.09 4.03
CA PRO A 168 15.86 -10.86 4.76
C PRO A 168 16.41 -10.18 6.02
N THR A 169 16.25 -8.87 6.15
CA THR A 169 16.70 -8.10 7.34
C THR A 169 15.62 -8.02 8.42
N GLY A 170 14.38 -8.47 8.11
CA GLY A 170 13.23 -8.33 8.99
C GLY A 170 12.61 -6.92 9.03
N GLU A 171 13.18 -5.96 8.30
CA GLU A 171 12.64 -4.59 8.19
C GLU A 171 11.38 -4.53 7.33
N HIS A 172 11.15 -5.54 6.48
CA HIS A 172 9.90 -5.73 5.76
C HIS A 172 9.28 -7.05 6.22
N GLN A 173 8.36 -6.96 7.16
CA GLN A 173 7.63 -8.11 7.66
C GLN A 173 6.62 -8.59 6.60
N VAL A 174 6.75 -9.84 6.23
CA VAL A 174 5.85 -10.54 5.30
C VAL A 174 5.39 -11.84 5.94
N PRO A 175 4.31 -12.47 5.45
CA PRO A 175 3.90 -13.78 5.96
C PRO A 175 5.07 -14.79 5.91
N PRO A 176 5.24 -15.65 6.93
CA PRO A 176 6.38 -16.58 6.99
C PRO A 176 6.50 -17.52 5.77
N MET A 177 5.40 -17.82 5.09
CA MET A 177 5.44 -18.60 3.85
C MET A 177 6.07 -17.81 2.70
N MET A 178 5.76 -16.53 2.60
CA MET A 178 6.35 -15.63 1.58
C MET A 178 7.84 -15.42 1.85
N GLU A 179 8.23 -15.17 3.10
CA GLU A 179 9.63 -15.02 3.50
C GLU A 179 10.46 -16.26 3.13
N ARG A 180 9.99 -17.46 3.49
CA ARG A 180 10.65 -18.73 3.14
C ARG A 180 10.69 -18.99 1.62
N GLY A 181 9.67 -18.55 0.90
CA GLY A 181 9.62 -18.65 -0.56
C GLY A 181 10.67 -17.76 -1.21
N LEU A 182 10.65 -16.47 -0.87
CA LEU A 182 11.60 -15.47 -1.39
C LEU A 182 13.06 -15.83 -1.10
N GLY A 183 13.34 -16.36 0.09
CA GLY A 183 14.70 -16.76 0.49
C GLY A 183 15.30 -17.93 -0.28
N LYS A 184 14.50 -18.62 -1.11
CA LYS A 184 14.96 -19.74 -1.96
C LYS A 184 15.28 -19.31 -3.40
N PHE A 185 14.80 -18.14 -3.83
CA PHE A 185 14.97 -17.73 -5.20
C PHE A 185 16.36 -17.13 -5.45
N SER A 186 16.94 -17.50 -6.57
CA SER A 186 18.12 -16.85 -7.12
C SER A 186 17.76 -15.44 -7.63
N LYS A 187 18.78 -14.65 -7.90
CA LYS A 187 18.59 -13.33 -8.53
C LYS A 187 17.88 -13.46 -9.88
N GLU A 188 18.26 -14.45 -10.68
CA GLU A 188 17.68 -14.74 -12.00
C GLU A 188 16.20 -15.12 -11.88
N GLU A 189 15.83 -15.92 -10.89
CA GLU A 189 14.42 -16.27 -10.64
C GLU A 189 13.59 -15.04 -10.21
N ILE A 190 14.16 -14.15 -9.41
CA ILE A 190 13.52 -12.85 -9.11
C ILE A 190 13.39 -12.00 -10.38
N ASP A 191 14.39 -11.99 -11.26
CA ASP A 191 14.33 -11.26 -12.53
C ASP A 191 13.23 -11.81 -13.46
N MET A 192 13.03 -13.13 -13.50
CA MET A 192 11.91 -13.78 -14.20
C MET A 192 10.54 -13.32 -13.67
N LEU A 193 10.35 -13.37 -12.35
CA LEU A 193 9.10 -12.91 -11.73
C LEU A 193 8.84 -11.42 -11.99
N MET A 194 9.85 -10.57 -11.89
CA MET A 194 9.72 -9.14 -12.16
C MET A 194 9.37 -8.86 -13.63
N SER A 195 9.96 -9.61 -14.57
CA SER A 195 9.62 -9.47 -15.99
C SER A 195 8.18 -9.92 -16.28
N LEU A 196 7.72 -11.00 -15.64
CA LEU A 196 6.30 -11.40 -15.71
C LEU A 196 5.39 -10.27 -15.25
N TYR A 197 5.62 -9.72 -14.05
CA TYR A 197 4.73 -8.69 -13.51
C TYR A 197 4.79 -7.39 -14.32
N ALA A 198 5.97 -7.00 -14.79
CA ALA A 198 6.14 -5.83 -15.64
C ALA A 198 5.47 -5.97 -17.02
N SER A 199 5.35 -7.19 -17.55
CA SER A 199 4.72 -7.44 -18.86
C SER A 199 3.20 -7.23 -18.87
N GLN A 200 2.57 -7.17 -17.70
CA GLN A 200 1.11 -7.04 -17.54
C GLN A 200 0.73 -5.55 -17.47
N GLN A 201 0.68 -4.90 -18.62
CA GLN A 201 0.44 -3.45 -18.75
C GLN A 201 -0.98 -3.09 -19.22
N ASP A 202 -1.90 -4.06 -19.16
CA ASP A 202 -3.31 -3.92 -19.56
C ASP A 202 -4.22 -3.64 -18.35
#